data_a8287a243a1c5b384a4231d989546e26
#
_entry.id   a8287a243a1c5b384a4231d989546e26
#
_cell.length_a   1.000
_cell.length_b   1.000
_cell.length_c   1.000
_cell.angle_alpha   90.00
_cell.angle_beta   90.00
_cell.angle_gamma   90.00
#
_symmetry.space_group_name_H-M   'P 1'
#
loop_
_entity.id
_entity.type
_entity.pdbx_description
1 polymer ?
#
loop_
_entity_poly.entity_id
_entity_poly.type
_entity_poly.pdbx_seq_one_letter_code
_entity_poly.pdbx_strand_id
1 'polypeptide(L)'
;NSCSLTLTRDTFTSNALRSDRQIPFHRTGVDKIAGDIAFEFGAKEYDPFLEAALAGNWTENVLKAGVAVHAFTLQRAFTNINQYATYTGCFVNQFSLPVKPNEMLSGTLSIVGLSGERGTTPLAASPTPVGETDPFDSFKGSLKIDNQAIAVVTGIDLTLANGIEPQYAIFDRSAKAVSWGRSTLTG
;
A
#
# COMPACT_ATOMS: atom_id res chain seq x y z
N ASN A 1 3.64 -13.81 3.20
CA ASN A 1 2.82 -12.79 2.50
C ASN A 1 1.55 -12.52 3.30
N SER A 2 1.21 -11.25 3.54
CA SER A 2 0.01 -10.85 4.26
C SER A 2 -0.58 -9.57 3.65
N CYS A 3 -1.91 -9.37 3.83
CA CYS A 3 -2.58 -8.16 3.39
C CYS A 3 -3.57 -7.71 4.46
N SER A 4 -3.35 -6.53 5.04
CA SER A 4 -4.23 -5.92 6.03
C SER A 4 -5.15 -4.84 5.44
N LEU A 5 -5.09 -4.59 4.12
CA LEU A 5 -5.89 -3.56 3.45
C LEU A 5 -7.38 -3.73 3.77
N THR A 6 -7.98 -2.70 4.31
CA THR A 6 -9.38 -2.71 4.75
C THR A 6 -10.04 -1.34 4.63
N LEU A 7 -11.36 -1.36 4.60
CA LEU A 7 -12.20 -0.17 4.72
C LEU A 7 -12.67 -0.03 6.16
N THR A 8 -12.39 1.11 6.77
CA THR A 8 -12.87 1.48 8.11
C THR A 8 -13.75 2.73 8.02
N ARG A 9 -14.62 2.89 9.01
CA ARG A 9 -15.52 4.06 9.13
C ARG A 9 -15.46 4.59 10.54
N ASP A 10 -15.30 5.89 10.67
CA ASP A 10 -15.48 6.56 11.96
C ASP A 10 -16.97 6.58 12.35
N THR A 11 -17.24 6.67 13.63
CA THR A 11 -18.60 6.84 14.16
C THR A 11 -18.67 8.12 14.98
N PHE A 12 -19.74 8.88 14.83
CA PHE A 12 -20.01 10.06 15.63
C PHE A 12 -21.24 9.80 16.50
N THR A 13 -21.18 10.32 17.71
CA THR A 13 -22.31 10.35 18.64
C THR A 13 -22.79 11.78 18.80
N SER A 14 -24.09 11.98 18.91
CA SER A 14 -24.66 13.29 19.18
C SER A 14 -24.41 13.69 20.65
N ASN A 15 -23.97 14.94 20.85
CA ASN A 15 -23.85 15.55 22.16
C ASN A 15 -25.15 16.26 22.62
N ALA A 16 -26.28 16.00 21.96
CA ALA A 16 -27.56 16.59 22.33
C ALA A 16 -27.98 16.12 23.72
N LEU A 17 -28.31 17.08 24.59
CA LEU A 17 -28.82 16.81 25.94
C LEU A 17 -30.26 16.27 25.84
N ARG A 18 -30.49 15.13 26.51
CA ARG A 18 -31.82 14.51 26.62
C ARG A 18 -32.19 14.31 28.08
N SER A 19 -33.47 14.35 28.34
CA SER A 19 -34.01 14.11 29.70
C SER A 19 -33.85 12.65 30.17
N ASP A 20 -33.73 11.72 29.21
CA ASP A 20 -33.64 10.26 29.43
C ASP A 20 -32.20 9.73 29.61
N ARG A 21 -31.18 10.61 29.63
CA ARG A 21 -29.73 10.27 29.75
C ARG A 21 -29.20 9.32 28.67
N GLN A 22 -29.92 9.10 27.57
CA GLN A 22 -29.49 8.23 26.48
C GLN A 22 -28.77 9.01 25.40
N ILE A 23 -27.83 8.33 24.68
CA ILE A 23 -27.20 8.87 23.48
C ILE A 23 -28.18 8.73 22.32
N PRO A 24 -28.69 9.85 21.75
CA PRO A 24 -29.83 9.79 20.85
C PRO A 24 -29.50 9.24 19.47
N PHE A 25 -28.28 9.51 18.96
CA PHE A 25 -27.96 9.19 17.57
C PHE A 25 -26.50 8.81 17.38
N HIS A 26 -26.28 7.75 16.59
CA HIS A 26 -24.99 7.38 16.01
C HIS A 26 -25.02 7.63 14.51
N ARG A 27 -23.94 8.20 14.00
CA ARG A 27 -23.73 8.44 12.57
C ARG A 27 -22.39 7.87 12.15
N THR A 28 -22.34 7.29 10.95
CA THR A 28 -21.10 6.84 10.33
C THR A 28 -20.47 7.98 9.55
N GLY A 29 -19.17 8.12 9.70
CA GLY A 29 -18.36 9.11 9.01
C GLY A 29 -17.86 8.67 7.65
N VAL A 30 -16.72 9.23 7.27
CA VAL A 30 -16.06 8.96 5.99
C VAL A 30 -15.48 7.54 5.93
N ASP A 31 -15.36 7.04 4.73
CA ASP A 31 -14.73 5.76 4.41
C ASP A 31 -13.21 5.98 4.34
N LYS A 32 -12.46 5.25 5.15
CA LYS A 32 -11.01 5.27 5.17
C LYS A 32 -10.50 3.93 4.67
N ILE A 33 -9.72 3.95 3.61
CA ILE A 33 -9.08 2.76 3.06
C ILE A 33 -7.58 2.88 3.32
N ALA A 34 -7.06 1.97 4.13
CA ALA A 34 -5.64 1.89 4.40
C ALA A 34 -5.27 0.46 4.80
N GLY A 35 -4.00 0.13 4.67
CA GLY A 35 -3.44 -1.13 5.13
C GLY A 35 -2.15 -1.47 4.41
N ASP A 36 -1.52 -2.54 4.87
CA ASP A 36 -0.22 -2.97 4.42
C ASP A 36 -0.31 -4.26 3.62
N ILE A 37 0.56 -4.37 2.64
CA ILE A 37 0.79 -5.59 1.86
C ILE A 37 2.24 -5.98 2.08
N ALA A 38 2.46 -7.08 2.80
CA ALA A 38 3.78 -7.67 2.99
C ALA A 38 3.99 -8.80 1.99
N PHE A 39 5.16 -8.82 1.37
CA PHE A 39 5.50 -9.74 0.30
C PHE A 39 6.98 -10.13 0.34
N GLU A 40 7.30 -11.26 -0.25
CA GLU A 40 8.68 -11.65 -0.56
C GLU A 40 9.07 -11.03 -1.90
N PHE A 41 10.23 -10.42 -1.96
CA PHE A 41 10.65 -9.61 -3.10
C PHE A 41 11.26 -10.48 -4.19
N GLY A 42 10.56 -10.58 -5.33
CA GLY A 42 11.01 -11.28 -6.53
C GLY A 42 11.31 -10.33 -7.69
N ALA A 43 12.04 -10.81 -8.67
CA ALA A 43 12.38 -10.01 -9.84
C ALA A 43 11.14 -9.74 -10.71
N LYS A 44 10.92 -8.47 -11.09
CA LYS A 44 9.87 -7.98 -11.99
C LYS A 44 8.42 -8.11 -11.50
N GLU A 45 8.16 -8.77 -10.39
CA GLU A 45 6.80 -9.00 -9.89
C GLU A 45 6.16 -7.72 -9.33
N TYR A 46 6.99 -6.88 -8.72
CA TYR A 46 6.55 -5.68 -8.01
C TYR A 46 6.93 -4.38 -8.73
N ASP A 47 7.41 -4.45 -9.97
CA ASP A 47 7.82 -3.29 -10.75
C ASP A 47 6.79 -2.15 -10.80
N PRO A 48 5.48 -2.42 -11.05
CA PRO A 48 4.47 -1.35 -11.03
C PRO A 48 4.31 -0.67 -9.66
N PHE A 49 4.48 -1.41 -8.57
CA PHE A 49 4.41 -0.85 -7.22
C PHE A 49 5.66 -0.03 -6.87
N LEU A 50 6.83 -0.40 -7.41
CA LEU A 50 8.06 0.38 -7.28
C LEU A 50 7.95 1.70 -8.07
N GLU A 51 7.37 1.69 -9.28
CA GLU A 51 7.04 2.90 -10.05
C GLU A 51 6.15 3.83 -9.23
N ALA A 52 5.11 3.28 -8.61
CA ALA A 52 4.20 4.06 -7.77
C ALA A 52 4.88 4.59 -6.50
N ALA A 53 5.73 3.81 -5.85
CA ALA A 53 6.45 4.23 -4.66
C ALA A 53 7.42 5.39 -4.95
N LEU A 54 8.14 5.33 -6.08
CA LEU A 54 9.09 6.36 -6.51
C LEU A 54 8.45 7.48 -7.35
N ALA A 55 7.14 7.39 -7.64
CA ALA A 55 6.43 8.30 -8.55
C ALA A 55 7.18 8.47 -9.91
N GLY A 56 7.79 7.40 -10.37
CA GLY A 56 8.63 7.34 -11.57
C GLY A 56 8.12 6.34 -12.59
N ASN A 57 8.86 6.20 -13.68
CA ASN A 57 8.62 5.17 -14.69
C ASN A 57 9.94 4.46 -15.00
N TRP A 58 9.86 3.16 -15.27
CA TRP A 58 11.01 2.41 -15.77
C TRP A 58 11.44 2.91 -17.13
N THR A 59 12.72 3.16 -17.27
CA THR A 59 13.37 3.42 -18.56
C THR A 59 14.46 2.35 -18.71
N GLU A 60 14.22 1.39 -19.57
CA GLU A 60 15.03 0.17 -19.69
C GLU A 60 15.09 -0.57 -18.33
N ASN A 61 16.23 -0.57 -17.66
CA ASN A 61 16.43 -1.23 -16.36
C ASN A 61 16.70 -0.21 -15.24
N VAL A 62 16.33 1.06 -15.43
CA VAL A 62 16.54 2.12 -14.46
C VAL A 62 15.23 2.74 -14.04
N LEU A 63 14.96 2.75 -12.74
CA LEU A 63 13.84 3.47 -12.13
C LEU A 63 14.40 4.65 -11.33
N LYS A 64 13.88 5.85 -11.58
CA LYS A 64 14.25 7.07 -10.87
C LYS A 64 13.02 7.69 -10.21
N ALA A 65 13.25 8.40 -9.11
CA ALA A 65 12.20 9.21 -8.51
C ALA A 65 11.73 10.30 -9.49
N GLY A 66 10.42 10.48 -9.58
CA GLY A 66 9.77 11.39 -10.50
C GLY A 66 8.55 12.07 -9.87
N VAL A 67 7.58 12.41 -10.72
CA VAL A 67 6.30 13.05 -10.34
C VAL A 67 5.10 12.35 -11.00
N ALA A 68 5.30 11.16 -11.53
CA ALA A 68 4.23 10.38 -12.14
C ALA A 68 3.29 9.84 -11.07
N VAL A 69 1.98 9.98 -11.31
CA VAL A 69 0.95 9.47 -10.40
C VAL A 69 0.47 8.11 -10.89
N HIS A 70 0.70 7.08 -10.08
CA HIS A 70 0.24 5.72 -10.33
C HIS A 70 -0.84 5.35 -9.33
N ALA A 71 -2.04 5.04 -9.83
CA ALA A 71 -3.17 4.59 -9.03
C ALA A 71 -3.56 3.17 -9.42
N PHE A 72 -3.94 2.37 -8.43
CA PHE A 72 -4.34 0.98 -8.61
C PHE A 72 -5.79 0.76 -8.18
N THR A 73 -6.40 -0.26 -8.77
CA THR A 73 -7.56 -0.93 -8.19
C THR A 73 -7.11 -2.26 -7.63
N LEU A 74 -7.29 -2.45 -6.33
CA LEU A 74 -6.87 -3.65 -5.61
C LEU A 74 -8.09 -4.44 -5.15
N GLN A 75 -8.05 -5.76 -5.30
CA GLN A 75 -9.14 -6.62 -4.84
C GLN A 75 -8.61 -7.74 -3.94
N ARG A 76 -9.23 -7.87 -2.76
CA ARG A 76 -9.06 -9.04 -1.90
C ARG A 76 -10.18 -10.03 -2.18
N ALA A 77 -9.81 -11.22 -2.60
CA ALA A 77 -10.75 -12.30 -2.89
C ALA A 77 -10.86 -13.26 -1.70
N PHE A 78 -12.07 -13.49 -1.23
CA PHE A 78 -12.43 -14.52 -0.27
C PHE A 78 -13.23 -15.58 -1.02
N THR A 79 -12.54 -16.40 -1.79
CA THR A 79 -13.12 -17.33 -2.76
C THR A 79 -13.99 -18.42 -2.12
N ASN A 80 -13.67 -18.82 -0.88
CA ASN A 80 -14.44 -19.80 -0.10
C ASN A 80 -15.87 -19.36 0.23
N ILE A 81 -16.11 -18.04 0.27
CA ILE A 81 -17.44 -17.47 0.56
C ILE A 81 -17.97 -16.60 -0.58
N ASN A 82 -17.30 -16.63 -1.73
CA ASN A 82 -17.63 -15.82 -2.92
C ASN A 82 -17.79 -14.33 -2.59
N GLN A 83 -16.85 -13.77 -1.82
CA GLN A 83 -16.84 -12.37 -1.45
C GLN A 83 -15.55 -11.70 -1.92
N TYR A 84 -15.70 -10.49 -2.44
CA TYR A 84 -14.61 -9.69 -2.99
C TYR A 84 -14.67 -8.31 -2.38
N ALA A 85 -13.56 -7.84 -1.82
CA ALA A 85 -13.40 -6.48 -1.34
C ALA A 85 -12.54 -5.72 -2.35
N THR A 86 -13.15 -4.79 -3.08
CA THR A 86 -12.50 -4.00 -4.14
C THR A 86 -12.22 -2.61 -3.62
N TYR A 87 -10.99 -2.15 -3.76
CA TYR A 87 -10.52 -0.83 -3.36
C TYR A 87 -10.02 -0.08 -4.59
N THR A 88 -10.53 1.13 -4.81
CA THR A 88 -10.23 1.95 -5.98
C THR A 88 -9.45 3.20 -5.60
N GLY A 89 -8.65 3.69 -6.55
CA GLY A 89 -7.78 4.84 -6.31
C GLY A 89 -6.77 4.56 -5.20
N CYS A 90 -6.12 3.39 -5.24
CA CYS A 90 -5.11 3.00 -4.28
C CYS A 90 -3.74 3.54 -4.69
N PHE A 91 -3.03 4.17 -3.75
CA PHE A 91 -1.71 4.74 -3.93
C PHE A 91 -0.73 4.11 -2.94
N VAL A 92 0.52 3.98 -3.33
CA VAL A 92 1.61 3.52 -2.46
C VAL A 92 2.10 4.70 -1.62
N ASN A 93 1.69 4.73 -0.35
CA ASN A 93 2.09 5.78 0.59
C ASN A 93 3.47 5.54 1.18
N GLN A 94 3.82 4.28 1.46
CA GLN A 94 5.13 3.93 1.98
C GLN A 94 5.59 2.60 1.38
N PHE A 95 6.88 2.51 1.12
CA PHE A 95 7.57 1.28 0.79
C PHE A 95 8.70 1.05 1.78
N SER A 96 8.76 -0.13 2.40
CA SER A 96 9.79 -0.51 3.33
C SER A 96 10.44 -1.81 2.88
N LEU A 97 11.77 -1.84 2.90
CA LEU A 97 12.58 -2.98 2.48
C LEU A 97 13.70 -3.21 3.51
N PRO A 98 13.43 -3.97 4.59
CA PRO A 98 14.48 -4.44 5.48
C PRO A 98 15.27 -5.57 4.84
N VAL A 99 16.60 -5.51 4.90
CA VAL A 99 17.51 -6.56 4.45
C VAL A 99 18.33 -7.03 5.65
N LYS A 100 18.13 -8.25 6.05
CA LYS A 100 18.85 -8.86 7.18
C LYS A 100 19.58 -10.13 6.75
N PRO A 101 20.69 -10.49 7.41
CA PRO A 101 21.39 -11.72 7.12
C PRO A 101 20.52 -12.94 7.41
N ASN A 102 20.65 -13.96 6.57
CA ASN A 102 19.99 -15.26 6.74
C ASN A 102 18.44 -15.19 6.66
N GLU A 103 17.91 -14.24 5.88
CA GLU A 103 16.47 -14.09 5.63
C GLU A 103 16.21 -13.93 4.13
N MET A 104 14.99 -14.29 3.70
CA MET A 104 14.45 -13.92 2.40
C MET A 104 14.21 -12.41 2.38
N LEU A 105 14.41 -11.80 1.22
CA LEU A 105 14.15 -10.38 1.04
C LEU A 105 12.64 -10.15 1.07
N SER A 106 12.15 -9.46 2.09
CA SER A 106 10.74 -9.14 2.25
C SER A 106 10.52 -7.64 2.23
N GLY A 107 9.47 -7.21 1.55
CA GLY A 107 9.05 -5.82 1.50
C GLY A 107 7.66 -5.61 2.07
N THR A 108 7.36 -4.37 2.42
CA THR A 108 6.03 -3.93 2.85
C THR A 108 5.63 -2.67 2.10
N LEU A 109 4.44 -2.72 1.50
CA LEU A 109 3.79 -1.58 0.87
C LEU A 109 2.64 -1.12 1.75
N SER A 110 2.68 0.12 2.24
CA SER A 110 1.54 0.76 2.88
C SER A 110 0.69 1.47 1.83
N ILE A 111 -0.56 1.08 1.73
CA ILE A 111 -1.51 1.54 0.72
C ILE A 111 -2.53 2.47 1.35
N VAL A 112 -2.87 3.53 0.64
CA VAL A 112 -3.99 4.43 0.93
C VAL A 112 -4.92 4.46 -0.27
N GLY A 113 -6.23 4.30 -0.05
CA GLY A 113 -7.23 4.27 -1.12
C GLY A 113 -8.29 5.36 -1.00
N LEU A 114 -8.99 5.65 -2.10
CA LEU A 114 -10.05 6.66 -2.15
C LEU A 114 -11.42 6.06 -1.81
N SER A 115 -11.75 4.90 -2.36
CA SER A 115 -13.05 4.25 -2.20
C SER A 115 -12.91 2.74 -2.12
N GLY A 116 -13.86 2.09 -1.45
CA GLY A 116 -13.90 0.64 -1.35
C GLY A 116 -15.30 0.11 -1.25
N GLU A 117 -15.53 -1.06 -1.85
CA GLU A 117 -16.81 -1.75 -1.82
C GLU A 117 -16.63 -3.26 -1.63
N ARG A 118 -17.70 -3.92 -1.23
CA ARG A 118 -17.78 -5.39 -1.18
C ARG A 118 -18.82 -5.88 -2.16
N GLY A 119 -18.51 -6.96 -2.85
CA GLY A 119 -19.38 -7.58 -3.83
C GLY A 119 -19.09 -9.05 -4.02
N THR A 120 -19.79 -9.66 -4.96
CA THR A 120 -19.68 -11.09 -5.30
C THR A 120 -19.02 -11.30 -6.68
N THR A 121 -18.59 -10.21 -7.33
CA THR A 121 -18.01 -10.25 -8.67
C THR A 121 -16.49 -10.07 -8.60
N PRO A 122 -15.72 -10.98 -9.19
CA PRO A 122 -14.28 -10.80 -9.31
C PRO A 122 -13.96 -9.67 -10.30
N LEU A 123 -12.88 -8.94 -10.04
CA LEU A 123 -12.39 -7.87 -10.92
C LEU A 123 -11.93 -8.41 -12.28
N ALA A 124 -11.34 -9.61 -12.28
CA ALA A 124 -10.95 -10.35 -13.46
C ALA A 124 -11.49 -11.77 -13.40
N ALA A 125 -12.15 -12.23 -14.47
CA ALA A 125 -12.66 -13.59 -14.56
C ALA A 125 -11.53 -14.64 -14.57
N SER A 126 -10.37 -14.27 -15.13
CA SER A 126 -9.17 -15.11 -15.17
C SER A 126 -7.96 -14.21 -14.88
N PRO A 127 -7.54 -14.09 -13.62
CA PRO A 127 -6.36 -13.32 -13.27
C PRO A 127 -5.10 -14.00 -13.83
N THR A 128 -4.15 -13.20 -14.26
CA THR A 128 -2.82 -13.69 -14.62
C THR A 128 -2.16 -14.28 -13.38
N PRO A 129 -1.65 -15.52 -13.42
CA PRO A 129 -0.91 -16.08 -12.29
C PRO A 129 0.30 -15.22 -11.94
N VAL A 130 0.67 -15.22 -10.68
CA VAL A 130 1.95 -14.63 -10.22
C VAL A 130 3.07 -15.42 -10.89
N GLY A 131 4.13 -14.73 -11.35
CA GLY A 131 5.30 -15.36 -11.93
C GLY A 131 5.96 -16.34 -10.94
N GLU A 132 6.52 -17.42 -11.45
CA GLU A 132 7.31 -18.38 -10.64
C GLU A 132 8.77 -17.91 -10.52
N THR A 133 9.00 -16.69 -10.08
CA THR A 133 10.35 -16.15 -9.83
C THR A 133 10.77 -16.49 -8.42
N ASP A 134 11.97 -17.06 -8.25
CA ASP A 134 12.52 -17.29 -6.92
C ASP A 134 12.69 -15.96 -6.18
N PRO A 135 12.20 -15.83 -4.94
CA PRO A 135 12.44 -14.65 -4.13
C PRO A 135 13.94 -14.43 -3.91
N PHE A 136 14.32 -13.16 -3.80
CA PHE A 136 15.69 -12.82 -3.47
C PHE A 136 16.04 -13.21 -2.04
N ASP A 137 17.25 -13.66 -1.83
CA ASP A 137 17.84 -13.96 -0.53
C ASP A 137 18.96 -12.96 -0.18
N SER A 138 19.35 -12.92 1.08
CA SER A 138 20.42 -12.05 1.57
C SER A 138 21.84 -12.51 1.20
N PHE A 139 22.02 -13.67 0.58
CA PHE A 139 23.33 -14.25 0.30
C PHE A 139 23.92 -13.87 -1.06
N LYS A 140 23.07 -13.57 -2.03
CA LYS A 140 23.49 -13.28 -3.42
C LYS A 140 23.63 -11.80 -3.73
N GLY A 141 23.47 -10.94 -2.73
CA GLY A 141 23.58 -9.48 -2.87
C GLY A 141 24.99 -8.97 -2.66
N SER A 142 25.29 -7.80 -3.22
CA SER A 142 26.48 -7.02 -2.89
C SER A 142 26.13 -5.55 -2.73
N LEU A 143 26.58 -4.92 -1.66
CA LEU A 143 26.44 -3.50 -1.45
C LEU A 143 27.71 -2.78 -1.90
N LYS A 144 27.53 -1.72 -2.69
CA LYS A 144 28.63 -0.85 -3.15
C LYS A 144 28.31 0.60 -2.84
N ILE A 145 29.29 1.33 -2.34
CA ILE A 145 29.26 2.81 -2.25
C ILE A 145 30.42 3.33 -3.10
N ASP A 146 30.13 4.31 -3.99
CA ASP A 146 31.09 4.85 -4.95
C ASP A 146 31.83 3.75 -5.74
N ASN A 147 31.09 2.74 -6.17
CA ASN A 147 31.60 1.56 -6.88
C ASN A 147 32.59 0.68 -6.10
N GLN A 148 32.77 0.94 -4.78
CA GLN A 148 33.57 0.13 -3.88
C GLN A 148 32.66 -0.83 -3.09
N ALA A 149 33.00 -2.12 -3.09
CA ALA A 149 32.27 -3.12 -2.32
C ALA A 149 32.49 -2.91 -0.82
N ILE A 150 31.41 -2.88 -0.04
CA ILE A 150 31.47 -2.86 1.42
C ILE A 150 31.50 -4.30 1.93
N ALA A 151 32.54 -4.63 2.67
CA ALA A 151 32.84 -6.01 3.06
C ALA A 151 31.96 -6.53 4.19
N VAL A 152 31.43 -5.67 5.08
CA VAL A 152 30.63 -6.09 6.25
C VAL A 152 29.42 -5.17 6.42
N VAL A 153 28.25 -5.67 6.09
CA VAL A 153 26.96 -5.02 6.37
C VAL A 153 26.12 -6.01 7.17
N THR A 154 25.67 -5.59 8.34
CA THR A 154 24.87 -6.42 9.25
C THR A 154 23.37 -6.24 9.07
N GLY A 155 22.94 -5.25 8.29
CA GLY A 155 21.56 -5.00 7.95
C GLY A 155 21.41 -3.68 7.20
N ILE A 156 20.35 -3.58 6.41
CA ILE A 156 19.93 -2.35 5.71
C ILE A 156 18.43 -2.22 5.92
N ASP A 157 17.97 -1.06 6.36
CA ASP A 157 16.55 -0.75 6.45
C ASP A 157 16.27 0.44 5.53
N LEU A 158 15.61 0.20 4.41
CA LEU A 158 15.19 1.26 3.49
C LEU A 158 13.70 1.53 3.67
N THR A 159 13.35 2.78 3.93
CA THR A 159 11.97 3.23 4.01
C THR A 159 11.77 4.50 3.20
N LEU A 160 10.88 4.41 2.21
CA LEU A 160 10.43 5.52 1.40
C LEU A 160 9.00 5.86 1.80
N ALA A 161 8.74 7.10 2.22
CA ALA A 161 7.42 7.59 2.59
C ALA A 161 7.03 8.80 1.74
N ASN A 162 5.83 8.77 1.14
CA ASN A 162 5.33 9.79 0.21
C ASN A 162 4.41 10.82 0.88
N GLY A 163 3.98 10.57 2.12
CA GLY A 163 3.11 11.48 2.85
C GLY A 163 1.78 11.74 2.14
N ILE A 164 1.17 10.69 1.59
CA ILE A 164 -0.09 10.79 0.84
C ILE A 164 -1.25 10.86 1.82
N GLU A 165 -2.10 11.89 1.68
CA GLU A 165 -3.28 12.09 2.50
C GLU A 165 -4.56 12.16 1.66
N PRO A 166 -5.60 11.36 2.00
CA PRO A 166 -6.90 11.43 1.31
C PRO A 166 -7.61 12.74 1.63
N GLN A 167 -8.21 13.36 0.60
CA GLN A 167 -8.98 14.59 0.70
C GLN A 167 -10.47 14.30 0.61
N TYR A 168 -11.21 14.69 1.63
CA TYR A 168 -12.65 14.45 1.74
C TYR A 168 -13.44 15.73 1.43
N ALA A 169 -14.51 15.60 0.66
CA ALA A 169 -15.45 16.68 0.40
C ALA A 169 -16.66 16.61 1.32
N ILE A 170 -17.30 17.77 1.58
CA ILE A 170 -18.58 17.84 2.28
C ILE A 170 -19.64 17.08 1.46
N PHE A 171 -20.51 16.33 2.13
CA PHE A 171 -21.56 15.50 1.55
C PHE A 171 -21.08 14.21 0.86
N ASP A 172 -19.81 13.87 0.95
CA ASP A 172 -19.28 12.64 0.41
C ASP A 172 -18.67 11.76 1.50
N ARG A 173 -18.80 10.44 1.36
CA ARG A 173 -18.17 9.49 2.27
C ARG A 173 -16.80 9.05 1.81
N SER A 174 -16.60 8.96 0.50
CA SER A 174 -15.34 8.56 -0.10
C SER A 174 -14.43 9.76 -0.32
N ALA A 175 -13.13 9.55 -0.23
CA ALA A 175 -12.16 10.58 -0.59
C ALA A 175 -12.26 10.90 -2.10
N LYS A 176 -12.10 12.17 -2.46
CA LYS A 176 -12.20 12.64 -3.85
C LYS A 176 -10.86 12.70 -4.56
N ALA A 177 -9.81 12.94 -3.79
CA ALA A 177 -8.46 13.08 -4.30
C ALA A 177 -7.47 12.71 -3.20
N VAL A 178 -6.19 12.70 -3.53
CA VAL A 178 -5.10 12.65 -2.57
C VAL A 178 -4.26 13.91 -2.69
N SER A 179 -3.74 14.39 -1.57
CA SER A 179 -2.62 15.33 -1.57
C SER A 179 -1.32 14.55 -1.41
N TRP A 180 -0.31 14.98 -2.13
CA TRP A 180 1.04 14.42 -2.03
C TRP A 180 1.86 15.28 -1.10
N GLY A 181 2.42 14.67 -0.09
CA GLY A 181 3.37 15.30 0.80
C GLY A 181 4.79 15.29 0.23
N ARG A 182 5.75 15.63 1.07
CA ARG A 182 7.17 15.51 0.74
C ARG A 182 7.58 14.04 0.84
N SER A 183 8.15 13.52 -0.23
CA SER A 183 8.77 12.20 -0.20
C SER A 183 10.06 12.23 0.63
N THR A 184 10.21 11.27 1.53
CA THR A 184 11.38 11.09 2.39
C THR A 184 11.89 9.67 2.28
N LEU A 185 13.19 9.54 2.07
CA LEU A 185 13.90 8.27 2.10
C LEU A 185 14.78 8.23 3.35
N THR A 186 14.62 7.18 4.14
CA THR A 186 15.46 6.89 5.32
C THR A 186 16.08 5.52 5.18
N GLY A 187 17.30 5.36 5.71
CA GLY A 187 18.07 4.12 5.68
C GLY A 187 19.11 4.06 6.78
#